data_790d0f5e16e500c6d0d94d432b7992c6
#
_entry.id   790d0f5e16e500c6d0d94d432b7992c6
#
_cell.length_a   1.000
_cell.length_b   1.000
_cell.length_c   1.000
_cell.angle_alpha   90.00
_cell.angle_beta   90.00
_cell.angle_gamma   90.00
#
_symmetry.space_group_name_H-M   'P 1'
#
loop_
_entity.id
_entity.type
_entity.pdbx_description
1 polymer ?
#
loop_
_entity_poly.entity_id
_entity_poly.type
_entity_poly.pdbx_seq_one_letter_code
_entity_poly.pdbx_strand_id
1 'polypeptide(L)'
;MNYHHYYKRDPIKNYFPLPNEIFSLGLSFGEIAVYAYLMHCEDRKTFQCYPSYNTIGKAIGMSKKTVAKYVRELEGKQFIITEPTRIRTKDGRTHNGNLLYTIRPIQDAIDYFHERQGLNR
;
A
#
# COMPACT_ATOMS: atom_id res chain seq x y z
N MET A 1 -33.23 -10.08 24.10
CA MET A 1 -32.40 -9.29 23.21
C MET A 1 -31.44 -10.18 22.44
N ASN A 2 -31.24 -9.85 21.20
CA ASN A 2 -30.46 -10.70 20.34
C ASN A 2 -29.15 -10.01 19.94
N TYR A 3 -28.02 -10.49 20.41
CA TYR A 3 -26.72 -9.95 20.13
C TYR A 3 -26.01 -10.61 18.96
N HIS A 4 -26.64 -11.53 18.30
CA HIS A 4 -25.99 -12.38 17.31
C HIS A 4 -25.41 -11.57 16.16
N HIS A 5 -26.03 -10.47 15.79
CA HIS A 5 -25.56 -9.68 14.67
C HIS A 5 -24.16 -9.15 14.89
N TYR A 6 -23.80 -8.86 16.13
CA TYR A 6 -22.49 -8.30 16.44
C TYR A 6 -21.38 -9.32 16.31
N TYR A 7 -21.74 -10.61 16.33
CA TYR A 7 -20.76 -11.68 16.30
C TYR A 7 -20.71 -12.42 14.97
N LYS A 8 -21.46 -11.94 13.98
CA LYS A 8 -21.47 -12.58 12.67
C LYS A 8 -20.29 -12.20 11.82
N ARG A 9 -19.53 -11.22 12.24
CA ARG A 9 -18.33 -10.86 11.51
C ARG A 9 -17.30 -11.98 11.65
N ASP A 10 -16.91 -12.54 10.51
CA ASP A 10 -15.95 -13.62 10.47
C ASP A 10 -14.55 -13.05 10.55
N PRO A 11 -13.80 -13.31 11.63
CA PRO A 11 -12.45 -12.77 11.77
C PRO A 11 -11.44 -13.35 10.78
N ILE A 12 -11.82 -14.40 10.05
CA ILE A 12 -10.90 -15.05 9.13
C ILE A 12 -11.11 -14.58 7.71
N LYS A 13 -12.35 -14.25 7.33
CA LYS A 13 -12.72 -14.05 5.93
C LYS A 13 -12.81 -12.61 5.46
N ASN A 14 -13.07 -11.67 6.35
CA ASN A 14 -13.47 -10.32 5.95
C ASN A 14 -12.52 -9.23 6.39
N TYR A 15 -11.31 -9.54 6.70
CA TYR A 15 -10.31 -8.51 6.93
C TYR A 15 -8.91 -8.96 6.55
N PHE A 16 -8.05 -7.97 6.53
CA PHE A 16 -6.62 -8.16 6.33
C PHE A 16 -5.90 -7.45 7.47
N PRO A 17 -4.71 -7.92 7.86
CA PRO A 17 -3.96 -7.29 8.93
C PRO A 17 -3.19 -6.07 8.42
N LEU A 18 -3.14 -5.02 9.25
CA LEU A 18 -2.23 -3.90 9.08
C LEU A 18 -1.26 -3.88 10.25
N PRO A 19 0.01 -3.51 10.00
CA PRO A 19 0.95 -3.36 11.11
C PRO A 19 0.48 -2.28 12.06
N ASN A 20 0.56 -2.54 13.35
CA ASN A 20 0.18 -1.57 14.36
C ASN A 20 1.01 -0.30 14.29
N GLU A 21 2.26 -0.44 13.85
CA GLU A 21 3.26 0.63 13.81
C GLU A 21 2.92 1.74 12.83
N ILE A 22 2.00 1.52 11.88
CA ILE A 22 1.71 2.54 10.87
C ILE A 22 1.22 3.85 11.47
N PHE A 23 0.69 3.81 12.67
CA PHE A 23 0.17 5.02 13.33
C PHE A 23 1.23 5.79 14.08
N SER A 24 2.44 5.27 14.20
CA SER A 24 3.53 5.91 14.95
C SER A 24 4.75 6.22 14.09
N LEU A 25 4.65 6.09 12.77
CA LEU A 25 5.78 6.29 11.86
C LEU A 25 5.67 7.56 11.02
N GLY A 26 4.86 8.51 11.48
CA GLY A 26 4.80 9.83 10.84
C GLY A 26 4.09 9.86 9.50
N LEU A 27 3.21 8.91 9.22
CA LEU A 27 2.45 8.90 7.98
C LEU A 27 1.27 9.86 8.06
N SER A 28 1.00 10.56 6.95
CA SER A 28 -0.23 11.32 6.79
C SER A 28 -1.41 10.37 6.57
N PHE A 29 -2.63 10.90 6.70
CA PHE A 29 -3.83 10.09 6.46
C PHE A 29 -3.87 9.54 5.03
N GLY A 30 -3.40 10.31 4.05
CA GLY A 30 -3.36 9.85 2.65
C GLY A 30 -2.35 8.72 2.44
N GLU A 31 -1.19 8.83 3.06
CA GLU A 31 -0.20 7.75 3.01
C GLU A 31 -0.74 6.48 3.66
N ILE A 32 -1.41 6.61 4.81
CA ILE A 32 -2.02 5.45 5.48
C ILE A 32 -3.07 4.81 4.59
N ALA A 33 -3.93 5.62 3.95
CA ALA A 33 -4.98 5.10 3.08
C ALA A 33 -4.42 4.34 1.89
N VAL A 34 -3.41 4.88 1.22
CA VAL A 34 -2.77 4.22 0.08
C VAL A 34 -2.08 2.94 0.53
N TYR A 35 -1.31 3.00 1.60
CA TYR A 35 -0.63 1.82 2.14
C TYR A 35 -1.62 0.71 2.51
N ALA A 36 -2.70 1.08 3.20
CA ALA A 36 -3.72 0.12 3.59
C ALA A 36 -4.35 -0.56 2.38
N TYR A 37 -4.63 0.21 1.32
CA TYR A 37 -5.20 -0.37 0.11
C TYR A 37 -4.23 -1.32 -0.58
N LEU A 38 -2.95 -0.97 -0.63
CA LEU A 38 -1.93 -1.87 -1.19
C LEU A 38 -1.80 -3.16 -0.38
N MET A 39 -1.84 -3.04 0.94
CA MET A 39 -1.84 -4.22 1.82
C MET A 39 -3.07 -5.09 1.57
N HIS A 40 -4.22 -4.47 1.32
CA HIS A 40 -5.45 -5.18 0.97
C HIS A 40 -5.30 -5.95 -0.35
N CYS A 41 -4.59 -5.39 -1.31
CA CYS A 41 -4.43 -5.98 -2.64
C CYS A 41 -3.30 -6.99 -2.75
N GLU A 42 -2.36 -7.02 -1.81
CA GLU A 42 -1.17 -7.85 -1.96
C GLU A 42 -1.46 -9.34 -1.98
N ASP A 43 -0.70 -10.05 -2.80
CA ASP A 43 -0.62 -11.49 -2.72
C ASP A 43 0.17 -11.86 -1.47
N ARG A 44 -0.42 -12.67 -0.60
CA ARG A 44 0.20 -13.04 0.68
C ARG A 44 1.47 -13.86 0.53
N LYS A 45 1.67 -14.49 -0.63
CA LYS A 45 2.86 -15.31 -0.90
C LYS A 45 4.01 -14.48 -1.41
N THR A 46 3.72 -13.46 -2.24
CA THR A 46 4.75 -12.65 -2.87
C THR A 46 4.90 -11.27 -2.28
N PHE A 47 3.91 -10.81 -1.49
CA PHE A 47 3.83 -9.46 -0.93
C PHE A 47 3.75 -8.40 -2.01
N GLN A 48 3.21 -8.76 -3.18
CA GLN A 48 3.16 -7.89 -4.35
C GLN A 48 1.74 -7.68 -4.86
N CYS A 49 1.52 -6.53 -5.47
CA CYS A 49 0.27 -6.21 -6.17
C CYS A 49 0.57 -5.18 -7.25
N TYR A 50 -0.41 -4.97 -8.13
CA TYR A 50 -0.19 -4.03 -9.25
C TYR A 50 -1.47 -3.29 -9.65
N PRO A 51 -2.23 -2.72 -8.70
CA PRO A 51 -3.39 -1.90 -9.05
C PRO A 51 -2.96 -0.62 -9.74
N SER A 52 -3.78 -0.12 -10.68
CA SER A 52 -3.52 1.17 -11.31
C SER A 52 -3.77 2.30 -10.33
N TYR A 53 -3.19 3.47 -10.59
CA TYR A 53 -3.50 4.67 -9.80
C TYR A 53 -5.00 4.98 -9.81
N ASN A 54 -5.65 4.74 -10.94
CA ASN A 54 -7.10 4.96 -11.05
C ASN A 54 -7.88 4.01 -10.13
N THR A 55 -7.48 2.74 -10.09
CA THR A 55 -8.11 1.75 -9.21
C THR A 55 -7.93 2.14 -7.74
N ILE A 56 -6.71 2.51 -7.36
CA ILE A 56 -6.42 2.96 -6.00
C ILE A 56 -7.27 4.20 -5.67
N GLY A 57 -7.23 5.18 -6.55
CA GLY A 57 -7.94 6.45 -6.33
C GLY A 57 -9.44 6.28 -6.17
N LYS A 58 -10.04 5.40 -6.99
CA LYS A 58 -11.48 5.11 -6.87
C LYS A 58 -11.81 4.43 -5.55
N ALA A 59 -10.93 3.56 -5.07
CA ALA A 59 -11.18 2.82 -3.84
C ALA A 59 -11.11 3.72 -2.60
N ILE A 60 -10.22 4.70 -2.58
CA ILE A 60 -9.99 5.52 -1.39
C ILE A 60 -10.36 7.00 -1.58
N GLY A 61 -10.96 7.35 -2.71
CA GLY A 61 -11.47 8.71 -2.90
C GLY A 61 -10.41 9.75 -3.21
N MET A 62 -9.41 9.40 -4.01
CA MET A 62 -8.34 10.31 -4.41
C MET A 62 -8.19 10.38 -5.92
N SER A 63 -7.66 11.50 -6.42
CA SER A 63 -7.26 11.60 -7.82
C SER A 63 -6.01 10.76 -8.08
N LYS A 64 -5.80 10.39 -9.34
CA LYS A 64 -4.57 9.67 -9.76
C LYS A 64 -3.31 10.42 -9.36
N LYS A 65 -3.32 11.73 -9.51
CA LYS A 65 -2.18 12.57 -9.20
C LYS A 65 -1.84 12.53 -7.71
N THR A 66 -2.86 12.55 -6.87
CA THR A 66 -2.70 12.46 -5.42
C THR A 66 -2.20 11.07 -5.01
N VAL A 67 -2.74 10.02 -5.63
CA VAL A 67 -2.24 8.66 -5.40
C VAL A 67 -0.76 8.57 -5.74
N ALA A 68 -0.35 9.07 -6.91
CA ALA A 68 1.04 9.04 -7.33
C ALA A 68 1.95 9.74 -6.31
N LYS A 69 1.50 10.86 -5.76
CA LYS A 69 2.25 11.59 -4.73
C LYS A 69 2.48 10.71 -3.50
N TYR A 70 1.43 10.08 -2.98
CA TYR A 70 1.54 9.26 -1.79
C TYR A 70 2.33 7.98 -2.03
N VAL A 71 2.24 7.41 -3.22
CA VAL A 71 3.07 6.26 -3.59
C VAL A 71 4.54 6.62 -3.50
N ARG A 72 4.94 7.77 -4.05
CA ARG A 72 6.33 8.21 -3.98
C ARG A 72 6.78 8.47 -2.53
N GLU A 73 5.90 9.04 -1.72
CA GLU A 73 6.22 9.28 -0.31
C GLU A 73 6.40 7.99 0.46
N LEU A 74 5.53 7.00 0.23
CA LEU A 74 5.63 5.69 0.88
C LEU A 74 6.92 4.98 0.46
N GLU A 75 7.28 5.07 -0.81
CA GLU A 75 8.52 4.48 -1.29
C GLU A 75 9.72 5.16 -0.65
N GLY A 76 9.72 6.46 -0.55
CA GLY A 76 10.79 7.22 0.10
C GLY A 76 10.94 6.90 1.58
N LYS A 77 9.85 6.55 2.24
CA LYS A 77 9.84 6.19 3.67
C LYS A 77 10.09 4.69 3.89
N GLN A 78 10.39 3.94 2.86
CA GLN A 78 10.76 2.53 2.93
C GLN A 78 9.62 1.58 3.27
N PHE A 79 8.39 1.95 2.95
CA PHE A 79 7.23 1.07 3.13
C PHE A 79 7.02 0.14 1.95
N ILE A 80 7.37 0.59 0.75
CA ILE A 80 7.13 -0.15 -0.49
C ILE A 80 8.29 0.03 -1.46
N ILE A 81 8.35 -0.88 -2.43
CA ILE A 81 9.21 -0.75 -3.61
C ILE A 81 8.26 -0.72 -4.81
N THR A 82 8.54 0.16 -5.78
CA THR A 82 7.79 0.17 -7.02
C THR A 82 8.71 -0.19 -8.18
N GLU A 83 8.17 -0.95 -9.13
CA GLU A 83 8.88 -1.35 -10.33
C GLU A 83 7.97 -1.13 -11.52
N PRO A 84 8.50 -0.56 -12.63
CA PRO A 84 7.68 -0.44 -13.82
C PRO A 84 7.45 -1.82 -14.43
N THR A 85 6.26 -2.01 -15.01
CA THR A 85 5.96 -3.20 -15.79
C THR A 85 5.76 -2.81 -17.24
N ARG A 86 5.94 -3.78 -18.13
CA ARG A 86 5.75 -3.58 -19.56
C ARG A 86 4.84 -4.64 -20.10
N ILE A 87 3.92 -4.22 -20.97
CA ILE A 87 2.97 -5.10 -21.62
C ILE A 87 3.30 -5.12 -23.10
N ARG A 88 3.45 -6.32 -23.67
CA ARG A 88 3.65 -6.48 -25.10
C ARG A 88 2.29 -6.74 -25.75
N THR A 89 1.91 -5.89 -26.69
CA THR A 89 0.64 -6.03 -27.39
C THR A 89 0.79 -6.94 -28.61
N LYS A 90 -0.36 -7.34 -29.18
CA LYS A 90 -0.40 -8.24 -30.34
C LYS A 90 0.35 -7.70 -31.58
N ASP A 91 0.46 -6.39 -31.68
CA ASP A 91 1.16 -5.74 -32.80
C ASP A 91 2.68 -5.65 -32.57
N GLY A 92 3.19 -6.27 -31.52
CA GLY A 92 4.61 -6.25 -31.19
C GLY A 92 5.10 -5.03 -30.45
N ARG A 93 4.24 -4.06 -30.17
CA ARG A 93 4.61 -2.86 -29.42
C ARG A 93 4.66 -3.16 -27.92
N THR A 94 5.54 -2.43 -27.24
CA THR A 94 5.65 -2.50 -25.80
C THR A 94 5.07 -1.25 -25.18
N HIS A 95 4.16 -1.41 -24.21
CA HIS A 95 3.56 -0.32 -23.49
C HIS A 95 3.84 -0.46 -21.99
N ASN A 96 3.85 0.67 -21.30
CA ASN A 96 3.97 0.64 -19.84
C ASN A 96 2.69 0.06 -19.26
N GLY A 97 2.84 -0.92 -18.37
CA GLY A 97 1.74 -1.43 -17.57
C GLY A 97 1.65 -0.67 -16.25
N ASN A 98 0.83 -1.20 -15.35
CA ASN A 98 0.75 -0.67 -13.99
C ASN A 98 2.06 -0.91 -13.26
N LEU A 99 2.34 -0.10 -12.24
CA LEU A 99 3.49 -0.37 -11.38
C LEU A 99 3.27 -1.67 -10.61
N LEU A 100 4.36 -2.40 -10.43
CA LEU A 100 4.39 -3.52 -9.50
C LEU A 100 4.83 -2.98 -8.15
N TYR A 101 4.01 -3.19 -7.13
CA TYR A 101 4.28 -2.75 -5.77
C TYR A 101 4.72 -3.96 -4.96
N THR A 102 5.83 -3.83 -4.26
CA THR A 102 6.26 -4.83 -3.28
C THR A 102 6.16 -4.17 -1.90
N ILE A 103 5.41 -4.81 -1.00
CA ILE A 103 5.30 -4.34 0.37
C ILE A 103 6.55 -4.80 1.11
N ARG A 104 7.29 -3.84 1.67
CA ARG A 104 8.51 -4.16 2.40
C ARG A 104 8.18 -4.63 3.81
N PRO A 105 9.06 -5.40 4.45
CA PRO A 105 8.90 -5.67 5.87
C PRO A 105 8.76 -4.36 6.64
N ILE A 106 7.82 -4.29 7.57
CA ILE A 106 7.56 -3.04 8.31
C ILE A 106 8.81 -2.59 9.08
N GLN A 107 9.70 -3.51 9.41
CA GLN A 107 10.94 -3.18 10.11
C GLN A 107 11.79 -2.20 9.30
N ASP A 108 11.76 -2.28 7.97
CA ASP A 108 12.52 -1.36 7.12
C ASP A 108 12.05 0.08 7.31
N ALA A 109 10.73 0.27 7.38
CA ALA A 109 10.16 1.59 7.61
C ALA A 109 10.43 2.09 9.03
N ILE A 110 10.39 1.20 10.01
CA ILE A 110 10.71 1.53 11.40
C ILE A 110 12.15 2.00 11.51
N ASP A 111 13.08 1.26 10.92
CA ASP A 111 14.50 1.59 10.95
C ASP A 111 14.77 2.92 10.27
N TYR A 112 14.15 3.14 9.11
CA TYR A 112 14.29 4.41 8.40
C TYR A 112 13.77 5.58 9.23
N PHE A 113 12.61 5.43 9.86
CA PHE A 113 12.02 6.48 10.69
C PHE A 113 12.93 6.82 11.88
N HIS A 114 13.45 5.82 12.58
CA HIS A 114 14.33 6.04 13.71
C HIS A 114 15.66 6.66 13.29
N GLU A 115 16.20 6.25 12.19
CA GLU A 115 17.42 6.83 11.64
C GLU A 115 17.22 8.33 11.33
N ARG A 116 16.11 8.67 10.71
CA ARG A 116 15.77 10.08 10.42
C ARG A 116 15.59 10.88 11.69
N GLN A 117 14.96 10.31 12.71
CA GLN A 117 14.80 10.98 14.00
C GLN A 117 16.16 11.22 14.67
N GLY A 118 17.07 10.26 14.57
CA GLY A 118 18.42 10.42 15.09
C GLY A 118 19.21 11.52 14.42
N LEU A 119 19.03 11.70 13.11
CA LEU A 119 19.71 12.75 12.35
C LEU A 119 19.19 14.15 12.68
N ASN A 120 18.01 14.25 13.24
CA ASN A 120 17.37 15.54 13.52
C ASN A 120 17.54 16.00 14.97
N ARG A 121 18.39 15.35 15.73
CA ARG A 121 18.65 15.73 17.11
C ARG A 121 19.67 16.87 17.17
#